data_543712da588e75e80d5a580d75a79afb
#
_entry.id   543712da588e75e80d5a580d75a79afb
#
_cell.length_a   1.000
_cell.length_b   1.000
_cell.length_c   1.000
_cell.angle_alpha   90.00
_cell.angle_beta   90.00
_cell.angle_gamma   90.00
#
_symmetry.space_group_name_H-M   'P 1'
#
loop_
_entity.id
_entity.type
_entity.pdbx_description
1 polymer ?
#
loop_
_entity_poly.entity_id
_entity_poly.type
_entity_poly.pdbx_seq_one_letter_code
_entity_poly.pdbx_strand_id
1 'polypeptide(L)'
;MLGSPGGSRIITTVLETILNIIDYGMSPQEAVEAPRLHHQSLPDEVAYERAGLMPDAITTLTEMGYKLVEHRSWGAVELIAIADGRFYGVSDPRRPAGAAVGY
;
A
#
# COMPACT_ATOMS: atom_id res chain seq x y z
N MET A 1 -6.16 -7.09 12.23
CA MET A 1 -5.05 -6.30 12.82
C MET A 1 -4.01 -6.01 11.76
N LEU A 2 -3.60 -4.77 11.63
CA LEU A 2 -2.54 -4.41 10.70
C LEU A 2 -1.79 -3.16 11.16
N GLY A 3 -0.58 -3.01 10.66
CA GLY A 3 0.25 -1.85 10.94
C GLY A 3 1.41 -1.77 9.96
N SER A 4 2.08 -0.62 9.90
CA SER A 4 3.23 -0.39 9.03
C SER A 4 4.13 0.69 9.63
N PRO A 5 5.44 0.58 9.51
CA PRO A 5 6.33 1.72 9.73
C PRO A 5 6.29 2.66 8.53
N GLY A 6 6.84 3.86 8.64
CA GLY A 6 6.96 4.76 7.49
C GLY A 6 6.70 6.23 7.76
N GLY A 7 6.75 6.67 9.02
CA GLY A 7 6.59 8.08 9.37
C GLY A 7 5.26 8.65 8.90
N SER A 8 5.27 9.77 8.17
CA SER A 8 4.05 10.42 7.68
C SER A 8 3.24 9.59 6.67
N ARG A 9 3.83 8.54 6.12
CA ARG A 9 3.16 7.64 5.17
C ARG A 9 2.41 6.50 5.82
N ILE A 10 2.50 6.33 7.15
CA ILE A 10 1.82 5.26 7.88
C ILE A 10 0.31 5.33 7.65
N ILE A 11 -0.29 6.50 7.83
CA ILE A 11 -1.73 6.69 7.70
C ILE A 11 -2.22 6.26 6.32
N THR A 12 -1.58 6.74 5.27
CA THR A 12 -1.95 6.41 3.89
C THR A 12 -1.76 4.92 3.58
N THR A 13 -0.64 4.34 4.01
CA THR A 13 -0.34 2.92 3.80
C THR A 13 -1.40 2.02 4.44
N VAL A 14 -1.74 2.29 5.69
CA VAL A 14 -2.76 1.53 6.43
C VAL A 14 -4.13 1.72 5.79
N LEU A 15 -4.49 2.95 5.45
CA LEU A 15 -5.78 3.26 4.82
C LEU A 15 -5.92 2.54 3.47
N GLU A 16 -4.93 2.60 2.61
CA GLU A 16 -4.96 1.93 1.31
C GLU A 16 -5.12 0.41 1.46
N THR A 17 -4.41 -0.19 2.41
CA THR A 17 -4.52 -1.63 2.67
C THR A 17 -5.94 -2.00 3.11
N ILE A 18 -6.54 -1.21 4.01
CA ILE A 18 -7.91 -1.43 4.46
C ILE A 18 -8.90 -1.30 3.29
N LEU A 19 -8.78 -0.24 2.48
CA LEU A 19 -9.65 -0.02 1.32
C LEU A 19 -9.52 -1.15 0.29
N ASN A 20 -8.31 -1.64 0.07
CA ASN A 20 -8.08 -2.75 -0.85
C ASN A 20 -8.87 -4.00 -0.44
N ILE A 21 -8.95 -4.27 0.84
CA ILE A 21 -9.70 -5.41 1.36
C ILE A 21 -11.21 -5.14 1.32
N ILE A 22 -11.66 -4.01 1.85
CA ILE A 22 -13.08 -3.72 2.05
C ILE A 22 -13.77 -3.30 0.77
N ASP A 23 -13.21 -2.33 0.05
CA ASP A 23 -13.86 -1.73 -1.12
C ASP A 23 -13.55 -2.46 -2.43
N TYR A 24 -12.34 -2.99 -2.56
CA TYR A 24 -11.91 -3.67 -3.79
C TYR A 24 -11.93 -5.19 -3.71
N GLY A 25 -12.28 -5.73 -2.55
CA GLY A 25 -12.42 -7.18 -2.37
C GLY A 25 -11.14 -7.99 -2.56
N MET A 26 -9.98 -7.37 -2.37
CA MET A 26 -8.70 -8.06 -2.48
C MET A 26 -8.50 -9.03 -1.31
N SER A 27 -7.77 -10.11 -1.55
CA SER A 27 -7.31 -10.97 -0.46
C SER A 27 -6.31 -10.18 0.40
N PRO A 28 -6.08 -10.59 1.67
CA PRO A 28 -5.07 -9.92 2.50
C PRO A 28 -3.70 -9.83 1.84
N GLN A 29 -3.25 -10.87 1.16
CA GLN A 29 -1.96 -10.88 0.46
C GLN A 29 -1.94 -9.87 -0.68
N GLU A 30 -2.96 -9.86 -1.53
CA GLU A 30 -3.08 -8.91 -2.63
C GLU A 30 -3.15 -7.47 -2.13
N ALA A 31 -3.89 -7.24 -1.04
CA ALA A 31 -4.04 -5.90 -0.46
C ALA A 31 -2.72 -5.33 0.04
N VAL A 32 -1.88 -6.17 0.64
CA VAL A 32 -0.56 -5.77 1.14
C VAL A 32 0.42 -5.54 -0.01
N GLU A 33 0.36 -6.36 -1.04
CA GLU A 33 1.27 -6.28 -2.19
C GLU A 33 0.92 -5.18 -3.19
N ALA A 34 -0.33 -4.69 -3.21
CA ALA A 34 -0.77 -3.69 -4.17
C ALA A 34 0.10 -2.43 -4.13
N PRO A 35 0.38 -1.82 -5.29
CA PRO A 35 1.15 -0.58 -5.36
C PRO A 35 0.49 0.55 -4.57
N ARG A 36 1.32 1.42 -3.99
CA ARG A 36 0.87 2.48 -3.09
C ARG A 36 1.02 3.87 -3.68
N LEU A 37 0.10 4.75 -3.28
CA LEU A 37 0.11 6.17 -3.59
C LEU A 37 0.14 6.97 -2.29
N HIS A 38 0.74 8.16 -2.31
CA HIS A 38 0.75 9.06 -1.17
C HIS A 38 0.78 10.51 -1.57
N HIS A 39 -0.05 11.33 -0.93
CA HIS A 39 -0.04 12.78 -1.05
C HIS A 39 -0.29 13.40 0.32
N GLN A 40 0.48 14.43 0.68
CA GLN A 40 0.39 15.08 1.99
C GLN A 40 0.56 16.60 1.88
N SER A 41 -0.13 17.27 1.01
CA SER A 41 -0.09 18.74 0.86
C SER A 41 1.30 19.36 0.74
N LEU A 42 2.23 19.02 1.60
CA LEU A 42 3.62 19.49 1.58
C LEU A 42 4.57 18.30 1.80
N PRO A 43 5.45 18.02 0.80
CA PRO A 43 5.49 18.63 -0.53
C PRO A 43 4.25 18.33 -1.36
N ASP A 44 3.84 19.27 -2.21
CA ASP A 44 2.65 19.14 -3.05
C ASP A 44 2.96 18.26 -4.27
N GLU A 45 3.04 16.98 -4.03
CA GLU A 45 3.33 15.98 -5.05
C GLU A 45 2.66 14.65 -4.68
N VAL A 46 2.32 13.87 -5.70
CA VAL A 46 1.80 12.53 -5.52
C VAL A 46 2.94 11.55 -5.68
N ALA A 47 3.30 10.87 -4.59
CA ALA A 47 4.28 9.80 -4.61
C ALA A 47 3.60 8.49 -5.02
N TYR A 48 4.24 7.71 -5.87
CA TYR A 48 3.74 6.40 -6.26
C TYR A 48 4.87 5.39 -6.33
N GLU A 49 4.55 4.15 -6.01
CA GLU A 49 5.53 3.07 -6.13
C GLU A 49 5.77 2.72 -7.59
N ARG A 50 6.99 2.29 -7.91
CA ARG A 50 7.41 1.89 -9.24
C ARG A 50 6.40 0.91 -9.84
N ALA A 51 6.01 1.14 -11.10
CA ALA A 51 4.98 0.38 -11.81
C ALA A 51 3.59 0.44 -11.16
N GLY A 52 3.36 1.34 -10.22
CA GLY A 52 2.07 1.51 -9.56
C GLY A 52 1.03 2.27 -10.37
N LEU A 53 1.45 3.01 -11.38
CA LEU A 53 0.56 3.73 -12.29
C LEU A 53 0.87 3.36 -13.73
N MET A 54 -0.18 3.16 -14.52
CA MET A 54 -0.02 2.96 -15.95
C MET A 54 0.39 4.26 -16.65
N PRO A 55 1.12 4.20 -17.79
CA PRO A 55 1.53 5.40 -18.51
C PRO A 55 0.39 6.36 -18.83
N ASP A 56 -0.77 5.85 -19.21
CA ASP A 56 -1.95 6.67 -19.50
C ASP A 56 -2.45 7.43 -18.26
N ALA A 57 -2.43 6.78 -17.10
CA ALA A 57 -2.81 7.41 -15.84
C ALA A 57 -1.83 8.52 -15.46
N ILE A 58 -0.53 8.30 -15.66
CA ILE A 58 0.50 9.31 -15.41
C ILE A 58 0.26 10.53 -16.28
N THR A 59 0.01 10.33 -17.57
CA THR A 59 -0.26 11.41 -18.52
C THR A 59 -1.50 12.21 -18.10
N THR A 60 -2.60 11.52 -17.81
CA THR A 60 -3.87 12.15 -17.41
C THR A 60 -3.70 12.98 -16.14
N LEU A 61 -3.08 12.42 -15.10
CA LEU A 61 -2.88 13.11 -13.84
C LEU A 61 -1.96 14.31 -13.99
N THR A 62 -0.91 14.21 -14.82
CA THR A 62 -0.01 15.31 -15.09
C THR A 62 -0.73 16.45 -15.81
N GLU A 63 -1.60 16.14 -16.77
CA GLU A 63 -2.43 17.12 -17.46
C GLU A 63 -3.42 17.82 -16.52
N MET A 64 -3.86 17.15 -15.49
CA MET A 64 -4.72 17.72 -14.45
C MET A 64 -3.97 18.63 -13.48
N GLY A 65 -2.65 18.75 -13.59
CA GLY A 65 -1.83 19.61 -12.77
C GLY A 65 -1.16 18.94 -11.58
N TYR A 66 -1.23 17.63 -11.45
CA TYR A 66 -0.54 16.90 -10.40
C TYR A 66 0.94 16.70 -10.74
N LYS A 67 1.79 16.89 -9.75
CA LYS A 67 3.20 16.53 -9.85
C LYS A 67 3.33 15.09 -9.34
N LEU A 68 3.76 14.19 -10.21
CA LEU A 68 3.93 12.78 -9.89
C LEU A 68 5.41 12.46 -9.68
N VAL A 69 5.72 11.74 -8.59
CA VAL A 69 7.09 11.35 -8.26
C VAL A 69 7.13 9.85 -8.02
N GLU A 70 7.94 9.16 -8.81
CA GLU A 70 8.15 7.72 -8.64
C GLU A 70 9.11 7.46 -7.49
N HIS A 71 8.71 6.54 -6.63
CA HIS A 71 9.55 6.02 -5.54
C HIS A 71 9.72 4.52 -5.71
N ARG A 72 10.74 3.94 -5.06
CA ARG A 72 10.89 2.49 -5.06
C ARG A 72 9.73 1.89 -4.30
N SER A 73 9.86 1.69 -3.03
CA SER A 73 8.77 1.19 -2.20
C SER A 73 8.86 1.82 -0.82
N TRP A 74 7.75 1.87 -0.12
CA TRP A 74 7.75 2.35 1.25
C TRP A 74 6.80 1.54 2.12
N GLY A 75 7.04 1.63 3.42
CA GLY A 75 6.27 0.91 4.41
C GLY A 75 6.58 -0.58 4.43
N ALA A 76 5.97 -1.25 5.36
CA ALA A 76 6.01 -2.71 5.49
C ALA A 76 4.79 -3.12 6.29
N VAL A 77 3.72 -3.52 5.61
CA VAL A 77 2.48 -3.88 6.29
C VAL A 77 2.59 -5.28 6.87
N GLU A 78 2.32 -5.39 8.16
CA GLU A 78 2.13 -6.67 8.82
C GLU A 78 0.65 -6.77 9.15
N LEU A 79 0.01 -7.84 8.71
CA LEU A 79 -1.44 -7.97 8.78
C LEU A 79 -1.85 -9.34 9.32
N ILE A 80 -2.84 -9.35 10.19
CA ILE A 80 -3.53 -10.57 10.59
C ILE A 80 -5.01 -10.37 10.31
N ALA A 81 -5.56 -11.20 9.44
CA ALA A 81 -6.98 -11.23 9.14
C ALA A 81 -7.61 -12.43 9.83
N ILE A 82 -8.84 -12.26 10.30
CA ILE A 82 -9.61 -13.33 10.93
C ILE A 82 -10.85 -13.55 10.05
N ALA A 83 -11.01 -14.77 9.57
CA ALA A 83 -12.17 -15.16 8.78
C ALA A 83 -12.51 -16.62 9.03
N ASP A 84 -13.79 -16.92 9.23
CA ASP A 84 -14.28 -18.28 9.47
C ASP A 84 -13.56 -19.00 10.62
N GLY A 85 -13.21 -18.26 11.67
CA GLY A 85 -12.50 -18.79 12.84
C GLY A 85 -11.02 -19.09 12.60
N ARG A 86 -10.48 -18.67 11.46
CA ARG A 86 -9.06 -18.87 11.12
C ARG A 86 -8.31 -17.56 11.10
N PHE A 87 -7.00 -17.62 11.38
CA PHE A 87 -6.10 -16.50 11.32
C PHE A 87 -5.25 -16.59 10.06
N TYR A 88 -5.21 -15.49 9.31
CA TYR A 88 -4.39 -15.37 8.11
C TYR A 88 -3.34 -14.28 8.34
N GLY A 89 -2.07 -14.68 8.45
CA GLY A 89 -0.96 -13.75 8.60
C GLY A 89 -0.36 -13.39 7.25
N VAL A 90 -0.08 -12.11 7.05
CA VAL A 90 0.57 -11.61 5.83
C VAL A 90 1.71 -10.68 6.20
N SER A 91 2.89 -10.96 5.66
CA SER A 91 4.06 -10.09 5.79
C SER A 91 4.33 -9.41 4.45
N ASP A 92 4.65 -8.12 4.52
CA ASP A 92 4.90 -7.32 3.32
C ASP A 92 6.18 -7.76 2.62
N PRO A 93 6.13 -8.15 1.34
CA PRO A 93 7.32 -8.58 0.61
C PRO A 93 8.34 -7.45 0.38
N ARG A 94 7.97 -6.20 0.63
CA ARG A 94 8.90 -5.06 0.56
C ARG A 94 10.05 -5.16 1.55
N ARG A 95 9.87 -5.98 2.60
CA ARG A 95 10.93 -6.33 3.56
C ARG A 95 11.17 -7.83 3.53
N PRO A 96 12.23 -8.29 2.84
CA PRO A 96 12.47 -9.73 2.64
C PRO A 96 12.71 -10.52 3.93
N ALA A 97 13.10 -9.85 5.02
CA ALA A 97 13.32 -10.51 6.31
C ALA A 97 12.04 -10.82 7.08
N GLY A 98 10.90 -10.25 6.64
CA GLY A 98 9.61 -10.46 7.29
C GLY A 98 9.00 -11.82 6.88
N ALA A 99 8.25 -12.41 7.80
CA ALA A 99 7.52 -13.64 7.52
C ALA A 99 6.30 -13.75 8.43
N ALA A 100 5.24 -14.38 7.90
CA ALA A 100 4.07 -14.75 8.67
C ALA A 100 4.07 -16.26 8.85
N VAL A 101 4.06 -16.71 10.10
CA VAL A 101 4.13 -18.13 10.44
C VAL A 101 2.96 -18.49 11.35
N GLY A 102 2.26 -19.57 11.02
CA GLY A 102 1.14 -20.08 11.81
C GLY A 102 1.42 -21.46 12.40
N TYR A 103 0.59 -21.82 13.33
CA TYR A 103 0.62 -23.15 13.95
C TYR A 103 -0.53 -23.99 13.43
#